data_d8bf142a8b331597d93d54f1b498b7b5
#
_entry.id   d8bf142a8b331597d93d54f1b498b7b5
#
_cell.length_a   1.000
_cell.length_b   1.000
_cell.length_c   1.000
_cell.angle_alpha   90.00
_cell.angle_beta   90.00
_cell.angle_gamma   90.00
#
_symmetry.space_group_name_H-M   'P 1'
#
loop_
_entity.id
_entity.type
_entity.pdbx_description
1 polymer ?
#
loop_
_entity_poly.entity_id
_entity_poly.type
_entity_poly.pdbx_seq_one_letter_code
_entity_poly.pdbx_strand_id
1 'polypeptide(L)'
;QDAPLTLEALAGQLAMSPFHFHRLFKSVTGMTPKAWQQAWRAQRLREALEQGIPVTRAALAAGFPDSSSYYRKANDALGMTAKQYRKGDAAVRYAISDCSLGRCLVAESERGICAILLGDSDEELAEELAAHFPKAAHAPLEEDIGREKIPKWLRERVGNGLTVDIST
;
A
#
# COMPACT_ATOMS: atom_id res chain seq x y z
N GLN A 1 0.23 23.22 13.51
CA GLN A 1 1.41 22.33 13.33
C GLN A 1 1.07 21.01 14.01
N ASP A 2 0.52 20.08 13.25
CA ASP A 2 0.23 18.74 13.75
C ASP A 2 1.54 17.97 13.88
N ALA A 3 2.06 17.92 15.10
CA ALA A 3 3.18 17.06 15.42
C ALA A 3 2.79 15.61 15.10
N PRO A 4 3.67 14.80 14.53
CA PRO A 4 3.35 13.40 14.23
C PRO A 4 2.98 12.71 15.55
N LEU A 5 1.75 12.20 15.63
CA LEU A 5 1.26 11.46 16.79
C LEU A 5 2.17 10.24 17.00
N THR A 6 2.92 10.27 18.10
CA THR A 6 3.77 9.13 18.48
C THR A 6 2.94 8.07 19.21
N LEU A 7 3.45 6.84 19.23
CA LEU A 7 2.81 5.74 19.98
C LEU A 7 2.61 6.11 21.45
N GLU A 8 3.60 6.76 22.04
CA GLU A 8 3.61 7.19 23.45
C GLU A 8 2.54 8.26 23.70
N ALA A 9 2.39 9.22 22.78
CA ALA A 9 1.38 10.26 22.88
C ALA A 9 -0.04 9.69 22.79
N LEU A 10 -0.28 8.77 21.86
CA LEU A 10 -1.57 8.09 21.72
C LEU A 10 -1.89 7.21 22.93
N ALA A 11 -0.93 6.44 23.41
CA ALA A 11 -1.09 5.61 24.60
C ALA A 11 -1.38 6.48 25.83
N GLY A 12 -0.68 7.61 25.97
CA GLY A 12 -0.88 8.56 27.06
C GLY A 12 -2.28 9.19 27.05
N GLN A 13 -2.81 9.57 25.87
CA GLN A 13 -4.18 10.09 25.76
C GLN A 13 -5.25 9.08 26.20
N LEU A 14 -4.97 7.78 26.05
CA LEU A 14 -5.86 6.69 26.45
C LEU A 14 -5.56 6.14 27.85
N ALA A 15 -4.67 6.77 28.60
CA ALA A 15 -4.20 6.30 29.91
C ALA A 15 -3.68 4.84 29.88
N MET A 16 -3.06 4.45 28.79
CA MET A 16 -2.50 3.11 28.57
C MET A 16 -0.98 3.13 28.53
N SER A 17 -0.34 1.99 28.88
CA SER A 17 1.07 1.83 28.54
C SER A 17 1.26 1.65 27.04
N PRO A 18 2.39 2.11 26.44
CA PRO A 18 2.67 1.91 25.02
C PRO A 18 2.58 0.45 24.57
N PHE A 19 3.00 -0.47 25.44
CA PHE A 19 2.94 -1.91 25.15
C PHE A 19 1.47 -2.41 25.09
N HIS A 20 0.62 -2.00 26.01
CA HIS A 20 -0.79 -2.38 26.02
C HIS A 20 -1.51 -1.79 24.81
N PHE A 21 -1.30 -0.50 24.52
CA PHE A 21 -1.83 0.15 23.34
C PHE A 21 -1.41 -0.56 22.04
N HIS A 22 -0.13 -0.91 21.91
CA HIS A 22 0.37 -1.61 20.73
C HIS A 22 -0.33 -2.97 20.51
N ARG A 23 -0.52 -3.75 21.57
CA ARG A 23 -1.21 -5.04 21.48
C ARG A 23 -2.68 -4.87 21.13
N LEU A 24 -3.37 -3.96 21.83
CA LEU A 24 -4.78 -3.66 21.58
C LEU A 24 -4.99 -3.16 20.15
N PHE A 25 -4.20 -2.20 19.72
CA PHE A 25 -4.27 -1.68 18.35
C PHE A 25 -4.11 -2.78 17.31
N LYS A 26 -3.10 -3.65 17.50
CA LYS A 26 -2.86 -4.78 16.60
C LYS A 26 -4.01 -5.80 16.61
N SER A 27 -4.61 -6.07 17.77
CA SER A 27 -5.74 -7.01 17.85
C SER A 27 -7.00 -6.49 17.16
N VAL A 28 -7.22 -5.17 17.19
CA VAL A 28 -8.41 -4.54 16.58
C VAL A 28 -8.21 -4.31 15.08
N THR A 29 -7.03 -3.80 14.68
CA THR A 29 -6.79 -3.38 13.29
C THR A 29 -6.08 -4.43 12.43
N GLY A 30 -5.53 -5.48 13.06
CA GLY A 30 -4.65 -6.46 12.37
C GLY A 30 -3.24 -5.93 12.06
N MET A 31 -2.94 -4.66 12.36
CA MET A 31 -1.70 -3.97 12.01
C MET A 31 -1.03 -3.38 13.24
N THR A 32 0.30 -3.24 13.19
CA THR A 32 0.98 -2.43 14.21
C THR A 32 0.70 -0.94 13.97
N PRO A 33 0.71 -0.09 15.02
CA PRO A 33 0.55 1.37 14.86
C PRO A 33 1.55 1.97 13.86
N LYS A 34 2.78 1.47 13.83
CA LYS A 34 3.82 1.89 12.87
C LYS A 34 3.46 1.52 11.43
N ALA A 35 2.97 0.29 11.20
CA ALA A 35 2.56 -0.15 9.88
C ALA A 35 1.35 0.65 9.38
N TRP A 36 0.38 0.91 10.26
CA TRP A 36 -0.76 1.78 9.97
C TRP A 36 -0.31 3.19 9.55
N GLN A 37 0.57 3.81 10.33
CA GLN A 37 1.09 5.14 10.02
C GLN A 37 1.83 5.18 8.68
N GLN A 38 2.59 4.13 8.36
CA GLN A 38 3.27 4.03 7.07
C GLN A 38 2.28 3.89 5.91
N ALA A 39 1.26 3.05 6.05
CA ALA A 39 0.21 2.90 5.04
C ALA A 39 -0.57 4.21 4.82
N TRP A 40 -0.90 4.92 5.90
CA TRP A 40 -1.57 6.21 5.83
C TRP A 40 -0.72 7.29 5.13
N ARG A 41 0.58 7.35 5.43
CA ARG A 41 1.51 8.26 4.72
C ARG A 41 1.63 7.91 3.24
N ALA A 42 1.69 6.61 2.91
CA ALA A 42 1.73 6.16 1.52
C ALA A 42 0.47 6.59 0.77
N GLN A 43 -0.71 6.44 1.38
CA GLN A 43 -1.97 6.86 0.81
C GLN A 43 -2.01 8.37 0.55
N ARG A 44 -1.67 9.18 1.53
CA ARG A 44 -1.61 10.64 1.35
C ARG A 44 -0.61 11.08 0.29
N LEU A 45 0.51 10.36 0.17
CA LEU A 45 1.48 10.62 -0.89
C LEU A 45 0.88 10.35 -2.27
N ARG A 46 0.16 9.23 -2.45
CA ARG A 46 -0.53 8.90 -3.70
C ARG A 46 -1.53 9.98 -4.07
N GLU A 47 -2.44 10.32 -3.18
CA GLU A 47 -3.45 11.36 -3.38
C GLU A 47 -2.85 12.71 -3.77
N ALA A 48 -1.76 13.11 -3.11
CA ALA A 48 -1.08 14.36 -3.44
C ALA A 48 -0.40 14.33 -4.83
N LEU A 49 0.17 13.19 -5.21
CA LEU A 49 0.78 13.02 -6.54
C LEU A 49 -0.27 13.00 -7.65
N GLU A 50 -1.43 12.39 -7.43
CA GLU A 50 -2.57 12.36 -8.34
C GLU A 50 -3.14 13.76 -8.57
N GLN A 51 -3.14 14.59 -7.55
CA GLN A 51 -3.49 16.01 -7.63
C GLN A 51 -2.42 16.87 -8.34
N GLY A 52 -1.34 16.27 -8.83
CA GLY A 52 -0.25 16.97 -9.52
C GLY A 52 0.69 17.74 -8.61
N ILE A 53 0.61 17.56 -7.29
CA ILE A 53 1.51 18.23 -6.35
C ILE A 53 2.97 17.78 -6.60
N PRO A 54 3.93 18.70 -6.64
CA PRO A 54 5.34 18.36 -6.81
C PRO A 54 5.81 17.35 -5.74
N VAL A 55 6.63 16.38 -6.15
CA VAL A 55 7.06 15.22 -5.33
C VAL A 55 7.56 15.63 -3.95
N THR A 56 8.41 16.66 -3.87
CA THR A 56 8.94 17.16 -2.59
C THR A 56 7.85 17.69 -1.66
N ARG A 57 6.90 18.43 -2.20
CA ARG A 57 5.78 18.99 -1.41
C ARG A 57 4.78 17.90 -1.01
N ALA A 58 4.46 16.99 -1.94
CA ALA A 58 3.57 15.86 -1.69
C ALA A 58 4.07 15.01 -0.51
N ALA A 59 5.32 14.77 -0.49
CA ALA A 59 5.89 13.94 0.53
C ALA A 59 6.06 14.65 1.89
N LEU A 60 6.40 15.92 1.94
CA LEU A 60 6.33 16.71 3.17
C LEU A 60 4.89 16.71 3.72
N ALA A 61 3.91 16.95 2.86
CA ALA A 61 2.49 16.91 3.24
C ALA A 61 2.04 15.52 3.73
N ALA A 62 2.62 14.45 3.20
CA ALA A 62 2.37 13.08 3.65
C ALA A 62 3.11 12.73 4.97
N GLY A 63 3.92 13.63 5.51
CA GLY A 63 4.62 13.43 6.79
C GLY A 63 5.89 12.58 6.69
N PHE A 64 6.50 12.50 5.52
CA PHE A 64 7.85 11.94 5.39
C PHE A 64 8.88 12.97 5.88
N PRO A 65 9.86 12.56 6.70
CA PRO A 65 10.86 13.48 7.20
C PRO A 65 11.78 13.99 6.09
N ASP A 66 12.15 15.27 6.16
CA ASP A 66 13.08 15.89 5.21
C ASP A 66 14.50 15.37 5.48
N SER A 67 14.88 14.29 4.81
CA SER A 67 16.21 13.69 4.88
C SER A 67 16.53 12.93 3.60
N SER A 68 17.81 12.65 3.36
CA SER A 68 18.27 11.84 2.21
C SER A 68 17.63 10.44 2.13
N SER A 69 17.11 9.93 3.25
CA SER A 69 16.35 8.67 3.30
C SER A 69 14.89 8.81 2.82
N TYR A 70 14.43 10.03 2.64
CA TYR A 70 13.06 10.38 2.26
C TYR A 70 12.65 9.79 0.92
N TYR A 71 13.42 10.04 -0.14
CA TYR A 71 13.10 9.51 -1.47
C TYR A 71 13.04 8.00 -1.50
N ARG A 72 13.91 7.32 -0.74
CA ARG A 72 13.89 5.86 -0.63
C ARG A 72 12.59 5.39 0.01
N LYS A 73 12.22 5.93 1.17
CA LYS A 73 10.99 5.56 1.89
C LYS A 73 9.73 5.87 1.10
N ALA A 74 9.68 7.00 0.39
CA ALA A 74 8.58 7.34 -0.49
C ALA A 74 8.49 6.37 -1.67
N ASN A 75 9.60 6.05 -2.31
CA ASN A 75 9.64 5.10 -3.41
C ASN A 75 9.27 3.67 -2.96
N ASP A 76 9.72 3.25 -1.78
CA ASP A 76 9.36 1.94 -1.20
C ASP A 76 7.84 1.88 -0.90
N ALA A 77 7.27 3.00 -0.42
CA ALA A 77 5.84 3.10 -0.14
C ALA A 77 4.96 3.12 -1.39
N LEU A 78 5.50 3.61 -2.52
CA LEU A 78 4.82 3.65 -3.82
C LEU A 78 5.06 2.38 -4.65
N GLY A 79 6.04 1.56 -4.29
CA GLY A 79 6.52 0.46 -5.11
C GLY A 79 7.23 0.92 -6.41
N MET A 80 7.47 2.21 -6.57
CA MET A 80 8.17 2.81 -7.73
C MET A 80 8.69 4.19 -7.37
N THR A 81 9.40 4.86 -8.28
CA THR A 81 9.76 6.26 -8.04
C THR A 81 8.51 7.15 -8.11
N ALA A 82 8.45 8.17 -7.26
CA ALA A 82 7.34 9.12 -7.26
C ALA A 82 7.15 9.83 -8.62
N LYS A 83 8.23 9.95 -9.41
CA LYS A 83 8.18 10.48 -10.78
C LYS A 83 7.47 9.51 -11.74
N GLN A 84 7.77 8.22 -11.65
CA GLN A 84 7.10 7.18 -12.43
C GLN A 84 5.62 7.09 -12.06
N TYR A 85 5.32 7.08 -10.76
CA TYR A 85 3.95 7.06 -10.27
C TYR A 85 3.12 8.21 -10.85
N ARG A 86 3.61 9.44 -10.74
CA ARG A 86 2.92 10.64 -11.26
C ARG A 86 2.71 10.63 -12.77
N LYS A 87 3.63 10.03 -13.53
CA LYS A 87 3.54 9.94 -14.99
C LYS A 87 2.74 8.73 -15.48
N GLY A 88 2.49 7.75 -14.62
CA GLY A 88 1.90 6.47 -15.01
C GLY A 88 2.77 5.68 -16.02
N ASP A 89 4.08 5.99 -16.10
CA ASP A 89 4.97 5.42 -17.13
C ASP A 89 5.76 4.19 -16.64
N ALA A 90 5.51 3.74 -15.42
CA ALA A 90 6.11 2.52 -14.90
C ALA A 90 5.55 1.27 -15.61
N ALA A 91 6.43 0.33 -15.91
CA ALA A 91 6.01 -1.01 -16.27
C ALA A 91 5.46 -1.70 -15.01
N VAL A 92 4.20 -2.08 -15.06
CA VAL A 92 3.48 -2.71 -13.95
C VAL A 92 2.90 -4.03 -14.43
N ARG A 93 3.07 -5.09 -13.64
CA ARG A 93 2.37 -6.37 -13.81
C ARG A 93 1.29 -6.48 -12.75
N TYR A 94 0.18 -7.12 -13.06
CA TYR A 94 -0.88 -7.34 -12.09
C TYR A 94 -1.51 -8.71 -12.25
N ALA A 95 -2.14 -9.15 -11.19
CA ALA A 95 -2.94 -10.35 -11.17
C ALA A 95 -4.20 -10.14 -10.34
N ILE A 96 -5.26 -10.84 -10.68
CA ILE A 96 -6.55 -10.74 -10.01
C ILE A 96 -6.92 -12.12 -9.47
N SER A 97 -7.46 -12.16 -8.26
CA SER A 97 -7.95 -13.40 -7.63
C SER A 97 -9.14 -13.11 -6.72
N ASP A 98 -9.86 -14.18 -6.36
CA ASP A 98 -10.88 -14.11 -5.33
C ASP A 98 -10.28 -13.85 -3.95
N CYS A 99 -11.04 -13.15 -3.13
CA CYS A 99 -10.74 -12.97 -1.72
C CYS A 99 -12.03 -12.88 -0.90
N SER A 100 -11.93 -12.88 0.43
CA SER A 100 -13.09 -12.80 1.31
C SER A 100 -13.91 -11.50 1.18
N LEU A 101 -13.38 -10.51 0.47
CA LEU A 101 -14.02 -9.20 0.26
C LEU A 101 -14.47 -8.99 -1.20
N GLY A 102 -14.48 -10.03 -2.02
CA GLY A 102 -14.79 -9.97 -3.46
C GLY A 102 -13.56 -10.27 -4.31
N ARG A 103 -13.34 -9.51 -5.37
CA ARG A 103 -12.16 -9.63 -6.22
C ARG A 103 -11.03 -8.76 -5.69
N CYS A 104 -9.80 -9.24 -5.79
CA CYS A 104 -8.61 -8.51 -5.36
C CYS A 104 -7.60 -8.47 -6.51
N LEU A 105 -7.20 -7.26 -6.91
CA LEU A 105 -6.10 -7.04 -7.84
C LEU A 105 -4.86 -6.62 -7.06
N VAL A 106 -3.75 -7.29 -7.34
CA VAL A 106 -2.42 -6.92 -6.84
C VAL A 106 -1.55 -6.55 -8.02
N ALA A 107 -0.96 -5.36 -7.97
CA ALA A 107 -0.06 -4.86 -8.99
C ALA A 107 1.34 -4.61 -8.42
N GLU A 108 2.36 -4.98 -9.19
CA GLU A 108 3.76 -4.76 -8.84
C GLU A 108 4.56 -4.15 -9.97
N SER A 109 5.56 -3.37 -9.60
CA SER A 109 6.65 -2.91 -10.46
C SER A 109 7.94 -3.67 -10.14
N GLU A 110 9.04 -3.34 -10.80
CA GLU A 110 10.38 -3.86 -10.47
C GLU A 110 10.79 -3.62 -9.01
N ARG A 111 10.19 -2.63 -8.33
CA ARG A 111 10.53 -2.25 -6.95
C ARG A 111 9.65 -2.88 -5.89
N GLY A 112 8.48 -3.40 -6.27
CA GLY A 112 7.54 -4.02 -5.35
C GLY A 112 6.10 -3.66 -5.64
N ILE A 113 5.21 -3.98 -4.70
CA ILE A 113 3.77 -3.74 -4.83
C ILE A 113 3.50 -2.25 -4.91
N CYS A 114 2.80 -1.84 -5.97
CA CYS A 114 2.43 -0.46 -6.24
C CYS A 114 0.94 -0.18 -6.11
N ALA A 115 0.08 -1.19 -6.28
CA ALA A 115 -1.36 -1.06 -6.04
C ALA A 115 -1.96 -2.36 -5.51
N ILE A 116 -2.99 -2.24 -4.70
CA ILE A 116 -3.89 -3.31 -4.27
C ILE A 116 -5.29 -2.72 -4.35
N LEU A 117 -6.13 -3.28 -5.20
CA LEU A 117 -7.49 -2.83 -5.44
C LEU A 117 -8.46 -3.95 -5.06
N LEU A 118 -9.63 -3.57 -4.57
CA LEU A 118 -10.73 -4.47 -4.23
C LEU A 118 -11.97 -4.02 -4.98
N GLY A 119 -12.69 -4.94 -5.56
CA GLY A 119 -13.91 -4.64 -6.33
C GLY A 119 -14.74 -5.88 -6.58
N ASP A 120 -15.76 -5.71 -7.37
CA ASP A 120 -16.73 -6.77 -7.64
C ASP A 120 -16.44 -7.52 -8.96
N SER A 121 -15.70 -6.90 -9.89
CA SER A 121 -15.34 -7.51 -11.17
C SER A 121 -13.88 -7.27 -11.59
N ASP A 122 -13.38 -8.17 -12.42
CA ASP A 122 -12.01 -8.09 -12.96
C ASP A 122 -11.85 -6.90 -13.90
N GLU A 123 -12.89 -6.64 -14.70
CA GLU A 123 -12.91 -5.56 -15.66
C GLU A 123 -12.80 -4.20 -14.97
N GLU A 124 -13.60 -3.96 -13.92
CA GLU A 124 -13.57 -2.74 -13.13
C GLU A 124 -12.18 -2.50 -12.51
N LEU A 125 -11.61 -3.54 -11.91
CA LEU A 125 -10.29 -3.46 -11.29
C LEU A 125 -9.18 -3.20 -12.31
N ALA A 126 -9.26 -3.82 -13.48
CA ALA A 126 -8.30 -3.60 -14.56
C ALA A 126 -8.41 -2.19 -15.16
N GLU A 127 -9.63 -1.66 -15.31
CA GLU A 127 -9.88 -0.29 -15.78
C GLU A 127 -9.35 0.73 -14.76
N GLU A 128 -9.61 0.53 -13.47
CA GLU A 128 -9.09 1.39 -12.41
C GLU A 128 -7.55 1.41 -12.40
N LEU A 129 -6.93 0.24 -12.52
CA LEU A 129 -5.47 0.15 -12.62
C LEU A 129 -4.94 0.85 -13.87
N ALA A 130 -5.58 0.66 -15.03
CA ALA A 130 -5.17 1.26 -16.29
C ALA A 130 -5.28 2.78 -16.31
N ALA A 131 -6.22 3.36 -15.54
CA ALA A 131 -6.33 4.80 -15.37
C ALA A 131 -5.07 5.39 -14.70
N HIS A 132 -4.45 4.67 -13.77
CA HIS A 132 -3.23 5.09 -13.09
C HIS A 132 -1.95 4.63 -13.81
N PHE A 133 -1.99 3.44 -14.39
CA PHE A 133 -0.85 2.79 -15.07
C PHE A 133 -1.23 2.29 -16.47
N PRO A 134 -1.26 3.18 -17.47
CA PRO A 134 -1.68 2.80 -18.85
C PRO A 134 -0.82 1.72 -19.51
N LYS A 135 0.35 1.43 -18.95
CA LYS A 135 1.27 0.37 -19.41
C LYS A 135 1.19 -0.91 -18.58
N ALA A 136 0.19 -1.02 -17.71
CA ALA A 136 0.00 -2.23 -16.91
C ALA A 136 -0.33 -3.42 -17.82
N ALA A 137 0.32 -4.55 -17.57
CA ALA A 137 0.09 -5.79 -18.28
C ALA A 137 -0.37 -6.87 -17.31
N HIS A 138 -1.40 -7.62 -17.68
CA HIS A 138 -1.81 -8.80 -16.93
C HIS A 138 -0.68 -9.85 -17.00
N ALA A 139 -0.27 -10.34 -15.85
CA ALA A 139 0.68 -11.43 -15.73
C ALA A 139 0.02 -12.61 -15.02
N PRO A 140 0.28 -13.85 -15.46
CA PRO A 140 -0.14 -15.02 -14.70
C PRO A 140 0.42 -14.97 -13.29
N LEU A 141 -0.38 -15.38 -12.30
CA LEU A 141 0.06 -15.45 -10.91
C LEU A 141 1.16 -16.50 -10.66
N GLU A 142 1.38 -17.39 -11.60
CA GLU A 142 2.44 -18.42 -11.58
C GLU A 142 3.86 -17.82 -11.57
N GLU A 143 4.05 -16.64 -12.13
CA GLU A 143 5.28 -15.88 -11.98
C GLU A 143 5.21 -15.01 -10.72
N ASP A 144 5.16 -15.67 -9.58
CA ASP A 144 5.52 -15.17 -8.25
C ASP A 144 5.47 -13.62 -8.09
N ILE A 145 4.25 -13.04 -8.18
CA ILE A 145 3.99 -11.81 -7.44
C ILE A 145 4.10 -12.25 -5.98
N GLY A 146 5.34 -12.26 -5.47
CA GLY A 146 5.70 -13.02 -4.31
C GLY A 146 4.71 -12.76 -3.18
N ARG A 147 3.98 -13.80 -2.78
CA ARG A 147 3.16 -13.81 -1.56
C ARG A 147 3.90 -13.19 -0.38
N GLU A 148 5.22 -13.26 -0.39
CA GLU A 148 6.11 -12.66 0.60
C GLU A 148 6.12 -11.13 0.54
N LYS A 149 5.86 -10.52 -0.63
CA LYS A 149 5.78 -9.07 -0.80
C LYS A 149 4.46 -8.48 -0.35
N ILE A 150 3.40 -9.29 -0.29
CA ILE A 150 2.11 -8.85 0.25
C ILE A 150 2.26 -8.69 1.76
N PRO A 151 1.98 -7.52 2.33
CA PRO A 151 2.08 -7.31 3.76
C PRO A 151 1.30 -8.37 4.54
N LYS A 152 1.92 -8.93 5.58
CA LYS A 152 1.33 -10.02 6.38
C LYS A 152 -0.07 -9.69 6.90
N TRP A 153 -0.32 -8.44 7.28
CA TRP A 153 -1.62 -7.97 7.75
C TRP A 153 -2.69 -8.04 6.66
N LEU A 154 -2.34 -7.81 5.40
CA LEU A 154 -3.27 -7.92 4.29
C LEU A 154 -3.56 -9.39 4.00
N ARG A 155 -2.53 -10.26 4.00
CA ARG A 155 -2.70 -11.71 3.87
C ARG A 155 -3.60 -12.30 4.95
N GLU A 156 -3.48 -11.83 6.18
CA GLU A 156 -4.29 -12.29 7.31
C GLU A 156 -5.75 -11.79 7.22
N ARG A 157 -5.99 -10.64 6.60
CA ARG A 157 -7.31 -10.02 6.49
C ARG A 157 -8.08 -10.45 5.25
N VAL A 158 -7.39 -10.66 4.16
CA VAL A 158 -7.94 -11.20 2.90
C VAL A 158 -8.17 -12.72 3.02
N GLY A 159 -7.71 -13.29 4.14
CA GLY A 159 -7.77 -14.72 4.42
C GLY A 159 -6.79 -15.52 3.57
N ASN A 160 -6.85 -16.85 3.70
CA ASN A 160 -6.12 -17.74 2.80
C ASN A 160 -6.68 -17.74 1.36
N GLY A 161 -7.62 -16.86 1.07
CA GLY A 161 -8.27 -16.69 -0.22
C GLY A 161 -7.41 -16.06 -1.32
N LEU A 162 -6.22 -15.52 -0.99
CA LEU A 162 -5.13 -15.38 -1.96
C LEU A 162 -4.46 -16.75 -2.21
N THR A 163 -5.22 -17.83 -2.06
CA THR A 163 -4.85 -19.10 -2.64
C THR A 163 -5.13 -18.97 -4.12
N VAL A 164 -4.11 -18.64 -4.85
CA VAL A 164 -4.04 -18.95 -6.27
C VAL A 164 -4.26 -20.44 -6.37
N ASP A 165 -5.44 -20.83 -6.78
CA ASP A 165 -5.69 -22.21 -7.18
C ASP A 165 -4.93 -22.41 -8.51
N ILE A 166 -3.72 -22.96 -8.41
CA ILE A 166 -2.86 -23.31 -9.55
C ILE A 166 -3.34 -24.65 -10.12
N SER A 167 -4.64 -24.86 -10.19
CA SER A 167 -5.21 -26.08 -10.77
C SER A 167 -6.06 -25.72 -11.98
N THR A 168 -5.41 -25.50 -13.10
CA THR A 168 -5.75 -26.05 -14.43
C THR A 168 -4.73 -25.60 -15.47
#